data_1fb6c47c4cce0f2ec9e1d2ca0c3b2432
#
_entry.id   1fb6c47c4cce0f2ec9e1d2ca0c3b2432
#
_cell.length_a   1.000
_cell.length_b   1.000
_cell.length_c   1.000
_cell.angle_alpha   90.00
_cell.angle_beta   90.00
_cell.angle_gamma   90.00
#
_symmetry.space_group_name_H-M   'P 1'
#
loop_
_entity.id
_entity.type
_entity.pdbx_description
1 polymer ?
#
loop_
_entity_poly.entity_id
_entity_poly.type
_entity_poly.pdbx_seq_one_letter_code
_entity_poly.pdbx_strand_id
1 'polypeptide(L)'
;MIDNIRFQELLKEYKNELKGPRWDDEKFKWQAVKGFQDNWDIEAIDFCTMLKNSLDKTFNLLASSHYFPKKMIQEFSEKESETVRQMFMDLFDESKDLYGRMVSFKAQSKQLVNKHWDPGKSDFQTENTLTTYLWLRYHDKYYIYKFE
;
A
#
# COMPACT_ATOMS: atom_id res chain seq x y z
N MET A 1 5.51 10.82 -9.02
CA MET A 1 5.79 9.75 -10.01
C MET A 1 7.27 9.44 -10.05
N ILE A 2 7.64 8.17 -10.09
CA ILE A 2 9.03 7.75 -10.17
C ILE A 2 9.56 7.99 -11.59
N ASP A 3 10.69 8.70 -11.67
CA ASP A 3 11.44 8.80 -12.92
C ASP A 3 12.06 7.42 -13.20
N ASN A 4 11.89 6.89 -14.41
CA ASN A 4 12.42 5.58 -14.80
C ASN A 4 13.93 5.50 -14.68
N ILE A 5 14.65 6.59 -15.02
CA ILE A 5 16.10 6.66 -14.93
C ILE A 5 16.54 6.53 -13.46
N ARG A 6 15.88 7.30 -12.57
CA ARG A 6 16.17 7.24 -11.14
C ARG A 6 15.86 5.87 -10.56
N PHE A 7 14.75 5.26 -10.98
CA PHE A 7 14.39 3.92 -10.53
C PHE A 7 15.46 2.89 -10.91
N GLN A 8 15.95 2.96 -12.15
CA GLN A 8 17.00 2.06 -12.62
C GLN A 8 18.33 2.29 -11.88
N GLU A 9 18.66 3.54 -11.58
CA GLU A 9 19.84 3.88 -10.78
C GLU A 9 19.76 3.30 -9.38
N LEU A 10 18.62 3.42 -8.72
CA LEU A 10 18.40 2.85 -7.39
C LEU A 10 18.54 1.33 -7.40
N LEU A 11 17.95 0.67 -8.39
CA LEU A 11 18.10 -0.78 -8.54
C LEU A 11 19.56 -1.19 -8.71
N LYS A 12 20.31 -0.43 -9.50
CA LYS A 12 21.72 -0.69 -9.74
C LYS A 12 22.54 -0.55 -8.45
N GLU A 13 22.27 0.50 -7.67
CA GLU A 13 22.92 0.73 -6.38
C GLU A 13 22.65 -0.44 -5.42
N TYR A 14 21.39 -0.84 -5.30
CA TYR A 14 21.02 -1.97 -4.45
C TYR A 14 21.68 -3.25 -4.89
N LYS A 15 21.72 -3.50 -6.18
CA LYS A 15 22.35 -4.68 -6.75
C LYS A 15 23.85 -4.73 -6.45
N ASN A 16 24.52 -3.57 -6.47
CA ASN A 16 25.95 -3.48 -6.17
C ASN A 16 26.24 -3.68 -4.69
N GLU A 17 25.36 -3.21 -3.81
CA GLU A 17 25.52 -3.32 -2.35
C GLU A 17 25.04 -4.66 -1.82
N LEU A 18 24.00 -5.23 -2.42
CA LEU A 18 23.33 -6.44 -1.94
C LEU A 18 23.55 -7.57 -2.92
N LYS A 19 24.37 -8.53 -2.56
CA LYS A 19 24.62 -9.70 -3.39
C LYS A 19 23.96 -10.92 -2.78
N GLY A 20 23.45 -11.81 -3.63
CA GLY A 20 22.85 -13.07 -3.20
C GLY A 20 21.43 -12.92 -2.64
N PRO A 21 21.09 -13.70 -1.60
CA PRO A 21 19.69 -13.73 -1.06
C PRO A 21 19.17 -12.38 -0.62
N ARG A 22 20.02 -11.53 -0.09
CA ARG A 22 19.60 -10.20 0.36
C ARG A 22 19.14 -9.32 -0.79
N TRP A 23 19.79 -9.42 -1.95
CA TRP A 23 19.34 -8.71 -3.15
C TRP A 23 17.98 -9.20 -3.59
N ASP A 24 17.74 -10.51 -3.58
CA ASP A 24 16.46 -11.07 -3.99
C ASP A 24 15.33 -10.57 -3.10
N ASP A 25 15.56 -10.47 -1.77
CA ASP A 25 14.58 -9.93 -0.84
C ASP A 25 14.27 -8.46 -1.14
N GLU A 26 15.28 -7.64 -1.38
CA GLU A 26 15.10 -6.22 -1.70
C GLU A 26 14.45 -6.02 -3.07
N LYS A 27 14.75 -6.89 -4.02
CA LYS A 27 14.17 -6.86 -5.35
C LYS A 27 12.64 -6.88 -5.31
N PHE A 28 12.04 -7.69 -4.42
CA PHE A 28 10.59 -7.77 -4.30
C PHE A 28 9.98 -6.43 -3.88
N LYS A 29 10.64 -5.69 -3.02
CA LYS A 29 10.17 -4.36 -2.60
C LYS A 29 10.08 -3.40 -3.79
N TRP A 30 11.12 -3.39 -4.63
CA TRP A 30 11.14 -2.51 -5.80
C TRP A 30 10.15 -2.94 -6.88
N GLN A 31 9.91 -4.24 -7.01
CA GLN A 31 8.86 -4.74 -7.89
C GLN A 31 7.47 -4.30 -7.40
N ALA A 32 7.26 -4.27 -6.08
CA ALA A 32 6.01 -3.78 -5.50
C ALA A 32 5.78 -2.30 -5.83
N VAL A 33 6.81 -1.46 -5.68
CA VAL A 33 6.74 -0.03 -6.04
C VAL A 33 6.41 0.13 -7.51
N LYS A 34 7.12 -0.57 -8.39
CA LYS A 34 6.90 -0.45 -9.83
C LYS A 34 5.49 -0.90 -10.21
N GLY A 35 5.03 -2.02 -9.66
CA GLY A 35 3.68 -2.51 -9.94
C GLY A 35 2.63 -1.51 -9.51
N PHE A 36 2.81 -0.89 -8.35
CA PHE A 36 1.91 0.15 -7.86
C PHE A 36 1.92 1.36 -8.78
N GLN A 37 3.10 1.88 -9.11
CA GLN A 37 3.23 3.08 -9.94
C GLN A 37 2.68 2.87 -11.35
N ASP A 38 2.84 1.67 -11.89
CA ASP A 38 2.37 1.36 -13.25
C ASP A 38 0.83 1.23 -13.32
N ASN A 39 0.17 0.91 -12.21
CA ASN A 39 -1.27 0.60 -12.21
C ASN A 39 -2.13 1.62 -11.46
N TRP A 40 -1.56 2.38 -10.53
CA TRP A 40 -2.36 3.26 -9.69
C TRP A 40 -2.98 4.40 -10.49
N ASP A 41 -4.30 4.51 -10.44
CA ASP A 41 -5.08 5.57 -11.07
C ASP A 41 -6.27 5.89 -10.19
N ILE A 42 -6.18 6.98 -9.42
CA ILE A 42 -7.24 7.38 -8.47
C ILE A 42 -8.56 7.68 -9.17
N GLU A 43 -8.53 7.98 -10.46
CA GLU A 43 -9.71 8.29 -11.27
C GLU A 43 -10.23 7.09 -12.06
N ALA A 44 -9.68 5.90 -11.84
CA ALA A 44 -10.11 4.70 -12.55
C ALA A 44 -11.62 4.47 -12.41
N ILE A 45 -12.27 4.12 -13.50
CA ILE A 45 -13.71 3.85 -13.49
C ILE A 45 -14.01 2.66 -12.59
N ASP A 46 -13.27 1.58 -12.73
CA ASP A 46 -13.36 0.42 -11.84
C ASP A 46 -12.21 0.52 -10.81
N PHE A 47 -12.49 1.23 -9.72
CA PHE A 47 -11.48 1.45 -8.67
C PHE A 47 -11.04 0.14 -8.03
N CYS A 48 -11.96 -0.78 -7.78
CA CYS A 48 -11.65 -2.06 -7.15
C CYS A 48 -10.65 -2.87 -7.97
N THR A 49 -10.86 -2.99 -9.26
CA THR A 49 -9.94 -3.71 -10.16
C THR A 49 -8.58 -3.00 -10.22
N MET A 50 -8.58 -1.68 -10.32
CA MET A 50 -7.36 -0.89 -10.33
C MET A 50 -6.56 -1.11 -9.04
N LEU A 51 -7.23 -1.08 -7.89
CA LEU A 51 -6.60 -1.31 -6.59
C LEU A 51 -5.96 -2.71 -6.53
N LYS A 52 -6.67 -3.74 -6.95
CA LYS A 52 -6.15 -5.10 -6.99
C LYS A 52 -4.89 -5.19 -7.84
N ASN A 53 -4.92 -4.58 -9.02
CA ASN A 53 -3.77 -4.59 -9.94
C ASN A 53 -2.58 -3.83 -9.33
N SER A 54 -2.85 -2.69 -8.69
CA SER A 54 -1.81 -1.88 -8.06
C SER A 54 -1.10 -2.61 -6.92
N LEU A 55 -1.81 -3.47 -6.19
CA LEU A 55 -1.26 -4.20 -5.05
C LEU A 55 -0.79 -5.62 -5.39
N ASP A 56 -0.91 -6.03 -6.65
CA ASP A 56 -0.63 -7.41 -7.07
C ASP A 56 0.80 -7.86 -6.75
N LYS A 57 1.77 -6.98 -6.86
CA LYS A 57 3.19 -7.30 -6.67
C LYS A 57 3.69 -7.03 -5.24
N THR A 58 2.81 -6.79 -4.29
CA THR A 58 3.23 -6.49 -2.91
C THR A 58 3.61 -7.73 -2.12
N PHE A 59 3.19 -8.91 -2.55
CA PHE A 59 3.53 -10.19 -1.92
C PHE A 59 3.34 -10.13 -0.39
N ASN A 60 4.39 -10.44 0.38
CA ASN A 60 4.32 -10.50 1.84
C ASN A 60 4.40 -9.15 2.55
N LEU A 61 4.52 -8.05 1.81
CA LEU A 61 4.50 -6.71 2.42
C LEU A 61 3.14 -6.40 3.05
N LEU A 62 2.06 -6.90 2.43
CA LEU A 62 0.68 -6.66 2.87
C LEU A 62 -0.07 -7.96 3.15
N ALA A 63 0.65 -9.03 3.39
CA ALA A 63 0.05 -10.33 3.72
C ALA A 63 1.05 -11.24 4.42
N SER A 64 0.59 -11.94 5.45
CA SER A 64 1.36 -12.99 6.13
C SER A 64 0.37 -14.00 6.73
N SER A 65 0.86 -14.99 7.48
CA SER A 65 0.00 -16.09 7.96
C SER A 65 -1.18 -15.65 8.83
N HIS A 66 -1.07 -14.52 9.55
CA HIS A 66 -2.13 -14.01 10.43
C HIS A 66 -2.39 -12.50 10.22
N TYR A 67 -1.97 -11.96 9.09
CA TYR A 67 -2.03 -10.53 8.83
C TYR A 67 -2.46 -10.31 7.37
N PHE A 68 -3.67 -9.81 7.16
CA PHE A 68 -4.31 -9.78 5.85
C PHE A 68 -4.79 -8.39 5.41
N PRO A 69 -3.94 -7.36 5.50
CA PRO A 69 -4.38 -6.00 5.10
C PRO A 69 -4.75 -5.89 3.62
N LYS A 70 -4.02 -6.54 2.73
CA LYS A 70 -4.31 -6.50 1.30
C LYS A 70 -5.68 -7.10 0.99
N LYS A 71 -5.96 -8.28 1.55
CA LYS A 71 -7.24 -8.92 1.38
C LYS A 71 -8.38 -8.03 1.87
N MET A 72 -8.21 -7.43 3.05
CA MET A 72 -9.25 -6.60 3.65
C MET A 72 -9.50 -5.31 2.87
N ILE A 73 -8.45 -4.63 2.44
CA ILE A 73 -8.65 -3.39 1.67
C ILE A 73 -9.31 -3.68 0.32
N GLN A 74 -9.00 -4.81 -0.29
CA GLN A 74 -9.66 -5.23 -1.52
C GLN A 74 -11.14 -5.56 -1.27
N GLU A 75 -11.46 -6.26 -0.19
CA GLU A 75 -12.84 -6.56 0.18
C GLU A 75 -13.63 -5.28 0.51
N PHE A 76 -13.00 -4.32 1.20
CA PHE A 76 -13.63 -3.01 1.44
C PHE A 76 -14.00 -2.34 0.11
N SER A 77 -13.10 -2.37 -0.87
CA SER A 77 -13.35 -1.77 -2.18
C SER A 77 -14.44 -2.49 -2.96
N GLU A 78 -14.60 -3.79 -2.74
CA GLU A 78 -15.71 -4.53 -3.34
C GLU A 78 -17.05 -4.11 -2.74
N LYS A 79 -17.09 -3.80 -1.45
CA LYS A 79 -18.30 -3.37 -0.75
C LYS A 79 -18.62 -1.91 -0.98
N GLU A 80 -17.63 -1.03 -0.90
CA GLU A 80 -17.81 0.41 -1.00
C GLU A 80 -16.65 1.05 -1.75
N SER A 81 -16.62 0.85 -3.05
CA SER A 81 -15.54 1.30 -3.92
C SER A 81 -15.24 2.80 -3.78
N GLU A 82 -16.28 3.64 -3.76
CA GLU A 82 -16.10 5.09 -3.69
C GLU A 82 -15.66 5.56 -2.31
N THR A 83 -16.08 4.88 -1.25
CA THR A 83 -15.59 5.16 0.10
C THR A 83 -14.08 4.89 0.17
N VAL A 84 -13.63 3.76 -0.35
CA VAL A 84 -12.21 3.40 -0.33
C VAL A 84 -11.39 4.35 -1.22
N ARG A 85 -11.93 4.74 -2.38
CA ARG A 85 -11.30 5.75 -3.23
C ARG A 85 -11.03 7.03 -2.43
N GLN A 86 -12.04 7.52 -1.70
CA GLN A 86 -11.90 8.73 -0.90
C GLN A 86 -10.89 8.55 0.23
N MET A 87 -10.86 7.37 0.86
CA MET A 87 -9.88 7.07 1.90
C MET A 87 -8.44 7.23 1.38
N PHE A 88 -8.16 6.72 0.18
CA PHE A 88 -6.84 6.85 -0.42
C PHE A 88 -6.55 8.27 -0.91
N MET A 89 -7.56 8.97 -1.43
CA MET A 89 -7.38 10.38 -1.79
C MET A 89 -6.92 11.19 -0.60
N ASP A 90 -7.53 10.97 0.55
CA ASP A 90 -7.18 11.69 1.78
C ASP A 90 -5.80 11.25 2.31
N LEU A 91 -5.52 9.96 2.30
CA LEU A 91 -4.23 9.43 2.78
C LEU A 91 -3.06 9.96 1.96
N PHE A 92 -3.25 10.07 0.65
CA PHE A 92 -2.19 10.50 -0.28
C PHE A 92 -2.14 12.02 -0.49
N ASP A 93 -2.98 12.78 0.21
CA ASP A 93 -2.99 14.24 0.13
C ASP A 93 -1.88 14.82 1.01
N GLU A 94 -0.74 15.09 0.40
CA GLU A 94 0.46 15.58 1.08
C GLU A 94 0.33 17.00 1.63
N SER A 95 -0.78 17.70 1.34
CA SER A 95 -1.05 19.03 1.90
C SER A 95 -1.60 18.94 3.33
N LYS A 96 -2.02 17.74 3.77
CA LYS A 96 -2.61 17.52 5.09
C LYS A 96 -1.59 16.87 6.04
N ASP A 97 -1.80 17.08 7.33
CA ASP A 97 -0.98 16.48 8.38
C ASP A 97 -0.99 14.95 8.30
N LEU A 98 0.19 14.33 8.33
CA LEU A 98 0.34 12.88 8.21
C LEU A 98 -0.41 12.12 9.30
N TYR A 99 -0.26 12.54 10.55
CA TYR A 99 -0.93 11.88 11.68
C TYR A 99 -2.44 11.89 11.50
N GLY A 100 -3.00 13.05 11.16
CA GLY A 100 -4.44 13.19 10.93
C GLY A 100 -4.94 12.32 9.78
N ARG A 101 -4.16 12.21 8.71
CA ARG A 101 -4.49 11.36 7.57
C ARG A 101 -4.55 9.87 7.96
N MET A 102 -3.59 9.42 8.76
CA MET A 102 -3.53 8.03 9.21
C MET A 102 -4.67 7.71 10.19
N VAL A 103 -4.95 8.62 11.13
CA VAL A 103 -6.07 8.46 12.08
C VAL A 103 -7.39 8.37 11.32
N SER A 104 -7.60 9.24 10.33
CA SER A 104 -8.82 9.23 9.52
C SER A 104 -8.99 7.92 8.75
N PHE A 105 -7.94 7.44 8.11
CA PHE A 105 -7.99 6.19 7.35
C PHE A 105 -8.35 5.01 8.27
N LYS A 106 -7.71 4.92 9.42
CA LYS A 106 -7.97 3.86 10.40
C LYS A 106 -9.40 3.92 10.92
N ALA A 107 -9.92 5.12 11.20
CA ALA A 107 -11.30 5.29 11.67
C ALA A 107 -12.31 4.84 10.62
N GLN A 108 -12.08 5.20 9.36
CA GLN A 108 -12.96 4.79 8.26
C GLN A 108 -12.91 3.28 8.01
N SER A 109 -11.72 2.67 8.11
CA SER A 109 -11.57 1.22 8.01
C SER A 109 -12.38 0.51 9.09
N LYS A 110 -12.34 1.01 10.32
CA LYS A 110 -13.11 0.44 11.41
C LYS A 110 -14.62 0.56 11.19
N GLN A 111 -15.07 1.69 10.63
CA GLN A 111 -16.47 1.86 10.27
C GLN A 111 -16.91 0.85 9.22
N LEU A 112 -16.07 0.58 8.22
CA LEU A 112 -16.38 -0.40 7.18
C LEU A 112 -16.50 -1.81 7.77
N VAL A 113 -15.61 -2.18 8.68
CA VAL A 113 -15.70 -3.48 9.35
C VAL A 113 -16.99 -3.58 10.16
N ASN A 114 -17.31 -2.56 10.94
CA ASN A 114 -18.52 -2.55 11.77
C ASN A 114 -19.79 -2.61 10.93
N LYS A 115 -19.76 -2.06 9.73
CA LYS A 115 -20.92 -2.03 8.82
C LYS A 115 -21.12 -3.36 8.08
N HIS A 116 -20.04 -4.03 7.68
CA HIS A 116 -20.11 -5.16 6.74
C HIS A 116 -19.66 -6.50 7.32
N TRP A 117 -19.05 -6.52 8.49
CA TRP A 117 -18.55 -7.75 9.13
C TRP A 117 -19.04 -7.84 10.56
N ASP A 118 -18.80 -8.99 11.18
CA ASP A 118 -19.16 -9.22 12.58
C ASP A 118 -18.31 -8.35 13.52
N PRO A 119 -18.87 -7.94 14.68
CA PRO A 119 -18.10 -7.20 15.68
C PRO A 119 -16.85 -7.96 16.10
N GLY A 120 -15.74 -7.24 16.23
CA GLY A 120 -14.46 -7.84 16.63
C GLY A 120 -13.59 -8.30 15.47
N LYS A 121 -14.08 -8.26 14.22
CA LYS A 121 -13.24 -8.55 13.06
C LYS A 121 -12.18 -7.49 12.90
N SER A 122 -10.93 -7.90 12.67
CA SER A 122 -9.83 -6.97 12.43
C SER A 122 -9.87 -6.44 10.99
N ASP A 123 -9.62 -5.13 10.81
CA ASP A 123 -9.46 -4.53 9.50
C ASP A 123 -8.03 -4.68 8.96
N PHE A 124 -7.08 -5.01 9.83
CA PHE A 124 -5.65 -5.11 9.51
C PHE A 124 -5.02 -3.83 8.94
N GLN A 125 -5.73 -2.70 8.98
CA GLN A 125 -5.20 -1.43 8.49
C GLN A 125 -4.45 -0.73 9.61
N THR A 126 -3.27 -1.26 9.93
CA THR A 126 -2.40 -0.74 10.99
C THR A 126 -1.54 0.40 10.46
N GLU A 127 -0.81 1.06 11.36
CA GLU A 127 0.14 2.10 10.97
C GLU A 127 1.18 1.57 9.99
N ASN A 128 1.65 0.34 10.21
CA ASN A 128 2.60 -0.31 9.31
C ASN A 128 2.01 -0.49 7.91
N THR A 129 0.74 -0.92 7.83
CA THR A 129 0.03 -1.05 6.55
C THR A 129 -0.07 0.29 5.84
N LEU A 130 -0.50 1.34 6.55
CA LEU A 130 -0.67 2.67 5.97
C LEU A 130 0.66 3.25 5.50
N THR A 131 1.72 3.04 6.27
CA THR A 131 3.07 3.46 5.87
C THR A 131 3.51 2.73 4.60
N THR A 132 3.14 1.46 4.47
CA THR A 132 3.43 0.70 3.25
C THR A 132 2.72 1.31 2.03
N TYR A 133 1.43 1.68 2.16
CA TYR A 133 0.71 2.36 1.07
C TYR A 133 1.40 3.67 0.69
N LEU A 134 1.78 4.47 1.67
CA LEU A 134 2.47 5.74 1.44
C LEU A 134 3.82 5.52 0.75
N TRP A 135 4.55 4.50 1.16
CA TRP A 135 5.82 4.15 0.52
C TRP A 135 5.61 3.72 -0.95
N LEU A 136 4.59 2.93 -1.22
CA LEU A 136 4.27 2.52 -2.60
C LEU A 136 3.99 3.73 -3.48
N ARG A 137 3.28 4.73 -2.95
CA ARG A 137 2.90 5.93 -3.69
C ARG A 137 4.03 6.96 -3.74
N TYR A 138 4.76 7.14 -2.63
CA TYR A 138 5.81 8.16 -2.47
C TYR A 138 7.07 7.54 -1.88
N HIS A 139 7.67 6.62 -2.59
CA HIS A 139 8.81 5.84 -2.10
C HIS A 139 10.03 6.68 -1.74
N ASP A 140 10.14 7.91 -2.27
CA ASP A 140 11.24 8.85 -1.98
C ASP A 140 11.09 9.48 -0.59
N LYS A 141 9.87 9.53 -0.06
CA LYS A 141 9.55 10.22 1.20
C LYS A 141 9.33 9.30 2.37
N TYR A 142 8.83 8.09 2.12
CA TYR A 142 8.43 7.17 3.17
C TYR A 142 9.24 5.88 3.10
N TYR A 143 9.60 5.37 4.28
CA TYR A 143 10.31 4.10 4.40
C TYR A 143 9.42 3.07 5.06
N ILE A 144 9.51 1.83 4.63
CA ILE A 144 8.89 0.73 5.35
C ILE A 144 9.93 0.05 6.21
N TYR A 145 9.56 -0.15 7.48
CA TYR A 145 10.39 -0.89 8.42
C TYR A 145 9.76 -2.27 8.59
N LYS A 146 10.46 -3.27 8.10
CA LYS A 146 10.03 -4.65 8.30
C LYS A 146 10.95 -5.25 9.33
N PHE A 147 10.42 -5.43 10.53
CA PHE A 147 11.14 -6.11 11.60
C PHE A 147 10.88 -7.60 11.47
N GLU A 148 11.94 -8.36 11.40
CA GLU A 148 11.86 -9.81 11.41
C GLU A 148 12.08 -10.34 12.83
#